data_18587942a84f4407c9684afe1686fa19
#
_entry.id   18587942a84f4407c9684afe1686fa19
#
_cell.length_a   1.000
_cell.length_b   1.000
_cell.length_c   1.000
_cell.angle_alpha   90.00
_cell.angle_beta   90.00
_cell.angle_gamma   90.00
#
_symmetry.space_group_name_H-M   'P 1'
#
loop_
_entity.id
_entity.type
_entity.pdbx_description
1 polymer ?
#
loop_
_entity_poly.entity_id
_entity_poly.type
_entity_poly.pdbx_seq_one_letter_code
_entity_poly.pdbx_strand_id
1 'polypeptide(L)'
;MSEQRKIRVLVWSEHTAPKEMYPNDINGAVADGLRQDHDTFEVATAELVDPDQGVSEAVLEQTDVLAWWGHILHRSVRDETVDRIERHVKERGMGFLALHSSHMAKPFTRLIGDDGRIGGVKHEAGPESIKVLAPDHPIAAGVSDFSIDPEEMYDEEFGCGKPDTVVFHSTFPGGHEFRSGCAYTVGVGRVFYFRPGHEENPTYYRDDVRQVLRNAARWVAGRS
;
A
#
# COMPACT_ATOMS: atom_id res chain seq x y z
N MET A 1 16.73 -2.82 29.11
CA MET A 1 16.05 -3.26 27.86
C MET A 1 16.53 -2.30 26.78
N SER A 2 17.15 -2.78 25.70
CA SER A 2 17.54 -1.92 24.58
C SER A 2 16.28 -1.36 23.94
N GLU A 3 16.19 -0.05 23.83
CA GLU A 3 15.11 0.62 23.11
C GLU A 3 15.12 0.10 21.65
N GLN A 4 14.02 -0.52 21.22
CA GLN A 4 13.97 -1.08 19.87
C GLN A 4 13.87 0.08 18.88
N ARG A 5 14.78 0.13 17.89
CA ARG A 5 14.78 1.19 16.87
C ARG A 5 13.43 1.24 16.15
N LYS A 6 12.87 2.44 15.99
CA LYS A 6 11.62 2.65 15.25
C LYS A 6 11.75 2.21 13.79
N ILE A 7 10.62 1.80 13.21
CA ILE A 7 10.51 1.52 11.77
C ILE A 7 10.39 2.86 11.04
N ARG A 8 11.33 3.16 10.15
CA ARG A 8 11.31 4.37 9.33
C ARG A 8 10.47 4.11 8.09
N VAL A 9 9.33 4.79 8.01
CA VAL A 9 8.38 4.66 6.91
C VAL A 9 8.43 5.93 6.06
N LEU A 10 8.63 5.77 4.76
CA LEU A 10 8.41 6.81 3.77
C LEU A 10 7.08 6.57 3.08
N VAL A 11 6.16 7.53 3.18
CA VAL A 11 4.87 7.47 2.48
C VAL A 11 4.93 8.38 1.27
N TRP A 12 4.81 7.80 0.10
CA TRP A 12 4.90 8.47 -1.19
C TRP A 12 3.54 8.54 -1.89
N SER A 13 3.22 9.68 -2.51
CA SER A 13 2.06 9.82 -3.40
C SER A 13 2.39 10.64 -4.65
N GLU A 14 1.50 10.56 -5.65
CA GLU A 14 1.54 11.42 -6.83
C GLU A 14 1.11 12.86 -6.53
N HIS A 15 0.55 13.12 -5.35
CA HIS A 15 -0.03 14.39 -4.91
C HIS A 15 -1.18 14.87 -5.82
N THR A 16 -2.11 13.96 -6.13
CA THR A 16 -3.22 14.19 -7.06
C THR A 16 -4.60 14.07 -6.42
N ALA A 17 -4.68 13.76 -5.12
CA ALA A 17 -5.96 13.65 -4.43
C ALA A 17 -6.67 15.00 -4.26
N PRO A 18 -8.02 15.03 -4.31
CA PRO A 18 -8.79 16.23 -4.03
C PRO A 18 -8.51 16.80 -2.63
N LYS A 19 -8.15 18.08 -2.53
CA LYS A 19 -7.81 18.72 -1.24
C LYS A 19 -8.98 18.79 -0.27
N GLU A 20 -10.19 18.77 -0.78
CA GLU A 20 -11.42 18.72 0.01
C GLU A 20 -11.53 17.42 0.79
N MET A 21 -11.06 16.30 0.20
CA MET A 21 -11.04 14.99 0.84
C MET A 21 -9.74 14.76 1.62
N TYR A 22 -8.60 15.10 1.01
CA TYR A 22 -7.27 14.90 1.58
C TYR A 22 -6.46 16.20 1.58
N PRO A 23 -6.62 17.06 2.60
CA PRO A 23 -5.97 18.39 2.65
C PRO A 23 -4.44 18.32 2.56
N ASN A 24 -3.83 17.25 3.07
CA ASN A 24 -2.40 16.97 3.01
C ASN A 24 -2.07 15.80 2.07
N ASP A 25 -2.93 15.56 1.05
CA ASP A 25 -2.88 14.43 0.15
C ASP A 25 -2.95 13.04 0.84
N ILE A 26 -2.94 11.98 0.07
CA ILE A 26 -3.01 10.59 0.57
C ILE A 26 -1.78 10.24 1.41
N ASN A 27 -0.58 10.68 0.98
CA ASN A 27 0.64 10.42 1.76
C ASN A 27 0.54 11.03 3.18
N GLY A 28 -0.03 12.23 3.31
CA GLY A 28 -0.31 12.85 4.61
C GLY A 28 -1.28 12.04 5.45
N ALA A 29 -2.42 11.62 4.89
CA ALA A 29 -3.44 10.85 5.60
C ALA A 29 -2.93 9.48 6.08
N VAL A 30 -2.18 8.76 5.24
CA VAL A 30 -1.54 7.49 5.59
C VAL A 30 -0.47 7.70 6.66
N ALA A 31 0.38 8.74 6.49
CA ALA A 31 1.41 9.08 7.48
C ALA A 31 0.81 9.38 8.86
N ASP A 32 -0.29 10.14 8.91
CA ASP A 32 -0.98 10.46 10.16
C ASP A 32 -1.55 9.21 10.84
N GLY A 33 -2.07 8.25 10.06
CA GLY A 33 -2.52 6.97 10.57
C GLY A 33 -1.40 6.12 11.19
N LEU A 34 -0.21 6.14 10.59
CA LEU A 34 0.98 5.45 11.11
C LEU A 34 1.56 6.17 12.34
N ARG A 35 1.61 7.50 12.34
CA ARG A 35 2.13 8.33 13.45
C ARG A 35 1.34 8.18 14.75
N GLN A 36 0.10 7.66 14.71
CA GLN A 36 -0.67 7.33 15.91
C GLN A 36 0.05 6.29 16.80
N ASP A 37 0.92 5.46 16.19
CA ASP A 37 1.81 4.55 16.91
C ASP A 37 3.24 5.08 16.85
N HIS A 38 3.45 6.24 17.47
CA HIS A 38 4.72 6.97 17.46
C HIS A 38 5.87 6.24 18.16
N ASP A 39 5.58 5.25 19.00
CA ASP A 39 6.60 4.41 19.63
C ASP A 39 7.20 3.40 18.65
N THR A 40 6.40 2.95 17.68
CA THR A 40 6.81 1.98 16.65
C THR A 40 7.35 2.66 15.39
N PHE A 41 6.74 3.76 14.95
CA PHE A 41 7.01 4.35 13.63
C PHE A 41 7.65 5.73 13.70
N GLU A 42 8.61 5.97 12.81
CA GLU A 42 9.11 7.26 12.39
C GLU A 42 8.68 7.46 10.93
N VAL A 43 7.86 8.49 10.63
CA VAL A 43 7.18 8.60 9.35
C VAL A 43 7.50 9.92 8.65
N ALA A 44 8.04 9.82 7.44
CA ALA A 44 8.22 10.91 6.50
C ALA A 44 7.29 10.76 5.29
N THR A 45 7.08 11.84 4.56
CA THR A 45 6.32 11.88 3.31
C THR A 45 7.19 12.33 2.16
N ALA A 46 6.87 11.88 0.95
CA ALA A 46 7.50 12.32 -0.29
C ALA A 46 6.47 12.31 -1.43
N GLU A 47 6.79 13.00 -2.50
CA GLU A 47 5.90 13.13 -3.65
C GLU A 47 6.65 13.10 -4.98
N LEU A 48 5.89 12.88 -6.08
CA LEU A 48 6.43 12.71 -7.43
C LEU A 48 7.30 13.90 -7.89
N VAL A 49 6.97 15.13 -7.45
CA VAL A 49 7.66 16.36 -7.88
C VAL A 49 8.93 16.68 -7.08
N ASP A 50 9.17 15.96 -5.99
CA ASP A 50 10.38 16.11 -5.20
C ASP A 50 11.65 15.76 -6.00
N PRO A 51 12.82 16.28 -5.60
CA PRO A 51 14.09 15.84 -6.16
C PRO A 51 14.21 14.32 -6.15
N ASP A 52 14.70 13.73 -7.25
CA ASP A 52 14.74 12.27 -7.46
C ASP A 52 13.40 11.55 -7.21
N GLN A 53 12.30 12.28 -7.47
CA GLN A 53 10.94 11.80 -7.22
C GLN A 53 10.71 11.36 -5.75
N GLY A 54 11.37 12.02 -4.82
CA GLY A 54 11.28 11.79 -3.38
C GLY A 54 11.97 10.52 -2.88
N VAL A 55 12.58 9.73 -3.75
CA VAL A 55 13.17 8.41 -3.43
C VAL A 55 14.61 8.28 -3.93
N SER A 56 15.45 9.29 -3.61
CA SER A 56 16.89 9.22 -3.89
C SER A 56 17.55 8.04 -3.17
N GLU A 57 18.76 7.66 -3.58
CA GLU A 57 19.52 6.59 -2.92
C GLU A 57 19.67 6.87 -1.41
N ALA A 58 20.06 8.08 -1.05
CA ALA A 58 20.26 8.48 0.34
C ALA A 58 18.95 8.41 1.17
N VAL A 59 17.80 8.71 0.56
CA VAL A 59 16.48 8.57 1.21
C VAL A 59 16.15 7.11 1.42
N LEU A 60 16.29 6.27 0.40
CA LEU A 60 15.97 4.84 0.51
C LEU A 60 16.91 4.08 1.46
N GLU A 61 18.18 4.49 1.59
CA GLU A 61 19.10 3.94 2.61
C GLU A 61 18.60 4.18 4.04
N GLN A 62 17.84 5.23 4.26
CA GLN A 62 17.23 5.56 5.56
C GLN A 62 15.79 5.04 5.71
N THR A 63 15.25 4.32 4.73
CA THR A 63 13.87 3.85 4.69
C THR A 63 13.80 2.34 4.95
N ASP A 64 13.03 1.94 5.95
CA ASP A 64 12.75 0.53 6.23
C ASP A 64 11.50 0.05 5.47
N VAL A 65 10.53 0.96 5.24
CA VAL A 65 9.28 0.69 4.51
C VAL A 65 8.97 1.85 3.58
N LEU A 66 8.70 1.55 2.32
CA LEU A 66 8.16 2.49 1.34
C LEU A 66 6.68 2.17 1.11
N ALA A 67 5.78 3.05 1.56
CA ALA A 67 4.36 2.99 1.23
C ALA A 67 4.09 3.87 0.00
N TRP A 68 3.51 3.29 -1.02
CA TRP A 68 3.35 3.89 -2.35
C TRP A 68 1.90 3.99 -2.74
N TRP A 69 1.43 5.20 -2.95
CA TRP A 69 0.14 5.47 -3.56
C TRP A 69 0.33 6.16 -4.91
N GLY A 70 0.05 5.46 -6.00
CA GLY A 70 0.04 5.98 -7.37
C GLY A 70 -1.33 5.76 -7.99
N HIS A 71 -1.80 6.67 -8.86
CA HIS A 71 -3.14 6.61 -9.45
C HIS A 71 -3.13 6.91 -10.95
N ILE A 72 -2.84 8.14 -11.36
CA ILE A 72 -2.93 8.57 -12.76
C ILE A 72 -1.59 8.89 -13.42
N LEU A 73 -0.53 9.06 -12.62
CA LEU A 73 0.80 9.48 -13.10
C LEU A 73 1.83 8.35 -13.11
N HIS A 74 1.40 7.08 -13.11
CA HIS A 74 2.31 5.91 -13.11
C HIS A 74 3.43 6.00 -14.16
N ARG A 75 3.11 6.54 -15.37
CA ARG A 75 4.07 6.68 -16.47
C ARG A 75 5.13 7.74 -16.22
N SER A 76 4.86 8.71 -15.34
CA SER A 76 5.79 9.77 -14.96
C SER A 76 6.91 9.29 -14.02
N VAL A 77 6.74 8.13 -13.42
CA VAL A 77 7.80 7.50 -12.61
C VAL A 77 8.90 7.02 -13.54
N ARG A 78 10.13 7.51 -13.30
CA ARG A 78 11.31 7.19 -14.12
C ARG A 78 11.78 5.76 -13.88
N ASP A 79 12.33 5.13 -14.89
CA ASP A 79 12.79 3.73 -14.80
C ASP A 79 13.96 3.59 -13.82
N GLU A 80 14.85 4.60 -13.73
CA GLU A 80 15.93 4.64 -12.72
C GLU A 80 15.39 4.66 -11.28
N THR A 81 14.25 5.31 -11.07
CA THR A 81 13.53 5.30 -9.79
C THR A 81 13.00 3.90 -9.48
N VAL A 82 12.43 3.24 -10.47
CA VAL A 82 11.94 1.85 -10.34
C VAL A 82 13.08 0.88 -10.04
N ASP A 83 14.18 0.97 -10.79
CA ASP A 83 15.37 0.12 -10.61
C ASP A 83 15.98 0.27 -9.21
N ARG A 84 15.98 1.50 -8.69
CA ARG A 84 16.44 1.80 -7.33
C ARG A 84 15.54 1.15 -6.28
N ILE A 85 14.23 1.32 -6.39
CA ILE A 85 13.25 0.71 -5.48
C ILE A 85 13.37 -0.81 -5.51
N GLU A 86 13.41 -1.41 -6.71
CA GLU A 86 13.55 -2.85 -6.88
C GLU A 86 14.78 -3.39 -6.17
N ARG A 87 15.94 -2.75 -6.34
CA ARG A 87 17.19 -3.13 -5.69
C ARG A 87 17.08 -3.06 -4.15
N HIS A 88 16.50 -1.97 -3.61
CA HIS A 88 16.32 -1.83 -2.17
C HIS A 88 15.40 -2.90 -1.58
N VAL A 89 14.33 -3.26 -2.29
CA VAL A 89 13.44 -4.34 -1.84
C VAL A 89 14.13 -5.70 -1.96
N LYS A 90 14.64 -6.04 -3.16
CA LYS A 90 15.13 -7.40 -3.45
C LYS A 90 16.43 -7.75 -2.75
N GLU A 91 17.33 -6.77 -2.58
CA GLU A 91 18.69 -7.01 -2.11
C GLU A 91 18.96 -6.51 -0.69
N ARG A 92 18.20 -5.48 -0.22
CA ARG A 92 18.41 -4.86 1.10
C ARG A 92 17.25 -5.08 2.07
N GLY A 93 16.16 -5.68 1.62
CA GLY A 93 15.03 -6.06 2.47
C GLY A 93 14.12 -4.89 2.87
N MET A 94 14.15 -3.77 2.14
CA MET A 94 13.17 -2.70 2.32
C MET A 94 11.76 -3.25 2.05
N GLY A 95 10.81 -3.00 2.96
CA GLY A 95 9.41 -3.36 2.75
C GLY A 95 8.74 -2.43 1.74
N PHE A 96 7.77 -2.96 0.98
CA PHE A 96 6.99 -2.17 0.03
C PHE A 96 5.49 -2.39 0.24
N LEU A 97 4.74 -1.29 0.44
CA LEU A 97 3.28 -1.28 0.50
C LEU A 97 2.73 -0.61 -0.76
N ALA A 98 2.03 -1.35 -1.60
CA ALA A 98 1.31 -0.82 -2.74
C ALA A 98 -0.15 -0.57 -2.36
N LEU A 99 -0.63 0.66 -2.51
CA LEU A 99 -1.95 1.09 -2.07
C LEU A 99 -2.84 1.42 -3.26
N HIS A 100 -4.06 0.91 -3.24
CA HIS A 100 -5.14 1.19 -4.20
C HIS A 100 -4.71 1.00 -5.66
N SER A 101 -4.79 2.04 -6.50
CA SER A 101 -4.41 2.03 -7.92
C SER A 101 -2.94 1.70 -8.17
N SER A 102 -2.12 1.61 -7.12
CA SER A 102 -0.71 1.21 -7.24
C SER A 102 -0.52 -0.22 -7.76
N HIS A 103 -1.59 -0.97 -7.98
CA HIS A 103 -1.53 -2.21 -8.74
C HIS A 103 -0.92 -2.02 -10.14
N MET A 104 -1.10 -0.83 -10.76
CA MET A 104 -0.50 -0.46 -12.05
C MET A 104 0.84 0.28 -11.92
N ALA A 105 1.28 0.59 -10.70
CA ALA A 105 2.53 1.33 -10.51
C ALA A 105 3.73 0.52 -10.97
N LYS A 106 4.63 1.15 -11.75
CA LYS A 106 5.84 0.50 -12.27
C LYS A 106 6.66 -0.23 -11.19
N PRO A 107 6.89 0.33 -9.95
CA PRO A 107 7.59 -0.42 -8.92
C PRO A 107 6.86 -1.70 -8.51
N PHE A 108 5.55 -1.65 -8.33
CA PHE A 108 4.78 -2.83 -7.92
C PHE A 108 4.81 -3.92 -8.98
N THR A 109 4.46 -3.58 -10.22
CA THR A 109 4.43 -4.54 -11.34
C THR A 109 5.80 -5.19 -11.57
N ARG A 110 6.89 -4.41 -11.43
CA ARG A 110 8.27 -4.90 -11.51
C ARG A 110 8.60 -5.89 -10.37
N LEU A 111 8.14 -5.60 -9.15
CA LEU A 111 8.40 -6.43 -7.97
C LEU A 111 7.67 -7.77 -8.03
N ILE A 112 6.41 -7.77 -8.46
CA ILE A 112 5.59 -8.99 -8.52
C ILE A 112 5.77 -9.79 -9.82
N GLY A 113 6.36 -9.19 -10.87
CA GLY A 113 6.58 -9.84 -12.16
C GLY A 113 5.30 -10.05 -12.98
N ASP A 114 4.31 -9.16 -12.84
CA ASP A 114 3.04 -9.18 -13.59
C ASP A 114 2.63 -7.76 -13.97
N ASP A 115 1.57 -7.59 -14.76
CA ASP A 115 1.20 -6.32 -15.36
C ASP A 115 0.26 -5.44 -14.52
N GLY A 116 -0.27 -5.98 -13.43
CA GLY A 116 -1.19 -5.26 -12.54
C GLY A 116 -2.59 -5.02 -13.13
N ARG A 117 -2.95 -5.63 -14.27
CA ARG A 117 -4.28 -5.44 -14.85
C ARG A 117 -5.40 -5.89 -13.93
N ILE A 118 -6.57 -5.34 -14.11
CA ILE A 118 -7.81 -5.75 -13.42
C ILE A 118 -8.89 -6.06 -14.46
N GLY A 119 -9.84 -6.91 -14.11
CA GLY A 119 -10.94 -7.32 -14.99
C GLY A 119 -11.95 -6.22 -15.25
N GLY A 120 -12.14 -5.33 -14.28
CA GLY A 120 -13.05 -4.21 -14.39
C GLY A 120 -12.89 -3.21 -13.26
N VAL A 121 -13.39 -1.99 -13.49
CA VAL A 121 -13.44 -0.90 -12.51
C VAL A 121 -14.80 -0.22 -12.59
N LYS A 122 -15.33 0.17 -11.44
CA LYS A 122 -16.57 0.97 -11.37
C LYS A 122 -16.49 1.92 -10.17
N HIS A 123 -16.55 3.21 -10.47
CA HIS A 123 -16.67 4.24 -9.43
C HIS A 123 -18.03 4.15 -8.74
N GLU A 124 -18.11 4.50 -7.47
CA GLU A 124 -19.35 4.51 -6.66
C GLU A 124 -20.15 3.20 -6.78
N ALA A 125 -19.46 2.06 -6.70
CA ALA A 125 -20.11 0.75 -6.87
C ALA A 125 -20.97 0.32 -5.66
N GLY A 126 -21.02 1.13 -4.60
CA GLY A 126 -21.67 0.81 -3.32
C GLY A 126 -20.67 0.19 -2.33
N PRO A 127 -21.20 -0.51 -1.31
CA PRO A 127 -20.33 -1.02 -0.26
C PRO A 127 -19.38 -2.11 -0.78
N GLU A 128 -18.12 -1.99 -0.40
CA GLU A 128 -17.15 -3.06 -0.42
C GLU A 128 -17.24 -3.84 0.89
N SER A 129 -17.40 -5.15 0.83
CA SER A 129 -17.31 -6.04 1.98
C SER A 129 -15.97 -6.76 1.95
N ILE A 130 -15.15 -6.54 2.96
CA ILE A 130 -13.80 -7.09 3.06
C ILE A 130 -13.79 -8.23 4.08
N LYS A 131 -13.38 -9.41 3.63
CA LYS A 131 -13.22 -10.61 4.46
C LYS A 131 -11.75 -10.86 4.76
N VAL A 132 -11.48 -11.28 6.00
CA VAL A 132 -10.17 -11.77 6.44
C VAL A 132 -10.07 -13.24 6.06
N LEU A 133 -9.25 -13.56 5.04
CA LEU A 133 -9.05 -14.95 4.60
C LEU A 133 -7.93 -15.66 5.37
N ALA A 134 -6.95 -14.93 5.88
CA ALA A 134 -5.82 -15.46 6.62
C ALA A 134 -5.74 -14.83 8.02
N PRO A 135 -6.60 -15.22 8.97
CA PRO A 135 -6.69 -14.59 10.30
C PRO A 135 -5.41 -14.76 11.14
N ASP A 136 -4.61 -15.79 10.88
CA ASP A 136 -3.34 -16.02 11.56
C ASP A 136 -2.17 -15.22 10.95
N HIS A 137 -2.37 -14.56 9.83
CA HIS A 137 -1.33 -13.74 9.22
C HIS A 137 -1.13 -12.44 10.04
N PRO A 138 0.12 -11.99 10.31
CA PRO A 138 0.38 -10.80 11.14
C PRO A 138 -0.34 -9.53 10.67
N ILE A 139 -0.57 -9.38 9.37
CA ILE A 139 -1.32 -8.23 8.82
C ILE A 139 -2.79 -8.25 9.27
N ALA A 140 -3.36 -9.41 9.53
CA ALA A 140 -4.74 -9.55 10.02
C ALA A 140 -4.89 -9.41 11.55
N ALA A 141 -3.80 -9.21 12.28
CA ALA A 141 -3.84 -9.14 13.74
C ALA A 141 -4.78 -8.03 14.24
N GLY A 142 -5.82 -8.41 15.00
CA GLY A 142 -6.83 -7.49 15.53
C GLY A 142 -7.76 -6.88 14.49
N VAL A 143 -7.78 -7.42 13.26
CA VAL A 143 -8.69 -7.02 12.18
C VAL A 143 -9.78 -8.08 12.04
N SER A 144 -11.04 -7.66 12.08
CA SER A 144 -12.21 -8.48 11.74
C SER A 144 -12.70 -8.12 10.34
N ASP A 145 -13.64 -8.89 9.79
CA ASP A 145 -14.34 -8.51 8.56
C ASP A 145 -14.96 -7.11 8.72
N PHE A 146 -14.86 -6.28 7.70
CA PHE A 146 -15.38 -4.90 7.71
C PHE A 146 -15.92 -4.49 6.34
N SER A 147 -16.61 -3.36 6.28
CA SER A 147 -17.14 -2.79 5.03
C SER A 147 -16.77 -1.32 4.89
N ILE A 148 -16.54 -0.89 3.65
CA ILE A 148 -16.31 0.51 3.27
C ILE A 148 -17.45 0.92 2.33
N ASP A 149 -18.08 2.07 2.59
CA ASP A 149 -19.18 2.59 1.77
C ASP A 149 -19.15 4.12 1.73
N PRO A 150 -19.07 4.73 0.56
CA PRO A 150 -18.82 4.09 -0.75
C PRO A 150 -17.36 3.73 -0.97
N GLU A 151 -17.10 2.84 -1.93
CA GLU A 151 -15.74 2.56 -2.39
C GLU A 151 -15.75 2.21 -3.90
N GLU A 152 -14.62 2.40 -4.58
CA GLU A 152 -14.43 2.01 -5.97
C GLU A 152 -14.34 0.50 -6.09
N MET A 153 -15.08 -0.10 -7.01
CA MET A 153 -15.02 -1.53 -7.28
C MET A 153 -13.90 -1.86 -8.25
N TYR A 154 -13.09 -2.84 -7.89
CA TYR A 154 -12.25 -3.59 -8.82
C TYR A 154 -12.78 -5.01 -8.95
N ASP A 155 -12.60 -5.61 -10.14
CA ASP A 155 -13.04 -6.96 -10.42
C ASP A 155 -11.87 -7.86 -10.84
N GLU A 156 -11.98 -9.16 -10.57
CA GLU A 156 -11.02 -10.12 -11.12
C GLU A 156 -11.17 -10.15 -12.67
N GLU A 157 -10.14 -10.50 -13.50
CA GLU A 157 -8.88 -11.09 -13.06
C GLU A 157 -7.88 -10.00 -12.69
N PHE A 158 -7.21 -10.20 -11.55
CA PHE A 158 -6.14 -9.33 -11.11
C PHE A 158 -4.75 -9.90 -11.49
N GLY A 159 -4.03 -9.18 -12.35
CA GLY A 159 -2.65 -9.47 -12.74
C GLY A 159 -1.66 -9.13 -11.63
N CYS A 160 -1.76 -9.87 -10.52
CA CYS A 160 -0.96 -9.64 -9.31
C CYS A 160 0.15 -10.69 -9.11
N GLY A 161 0.50 -11.43 -10.14
CA GLY A 161 1.45 -12.53 -10.00
C GLY A 161 0.90 -13.63 -9.08
N LYS A 162 1.81 -14.26 -8.34
CA LYS A 162 1.45 -15.31 -7.39
C LYS A 162 1.76 -14.83 -5.96
N PRO A 163 0.77 -14.32 -5.20
CA PRO A 163 0.98 -13.99 -3.81
C PRO A 163 1.28 -15.24 -2.98
N ASP A 164 2.13 -15.09 -1.95
CA ASP A 164 2.36 -16.14 -0.97
C ASP A 164 1.10 -16.37 -0.13
N THR A 165 0.39 -15.27 0.16
CA THR A 165 -0.88 -15.30 0.91
C THR A 165 -1.82 -14.22 0.42
N VAL A 166 -3.09 -14.57 0.20
CA VAL A 166 -4.20 -13.63 0.09
C VAL A 166 -4.76 -13.42 1.49
N VAL A 167 -4.50 -12.26 2.07
CA VAL A 167 -4.91 -11.93 3.45
C VAL A 167 -6.35 -11.42 3.49
N PHE A 168 -6.71 -10.57 2.52
CA PHE A 168 -8.04 -9.97 2.43
C PHE A 168 -8.65 -10.21 1.05
N HIS A 169 -9.96 -10.39 1.05
CA HIS A 169 -10.77 -10.56 -0.16
C HIS A 169 -12.00 -9.69 -0.08
N SER A 170 -12.28 -8.98 -1.15
CA SER A 170 -13.41 -8.07 -1.26
C SER A 170 -14.52 -8.63 -2.13
N THR A 171 -15.75 -8.31 -1.74
CA THR A 171 -16.94 -8.53 -2.58
C THR A 171 -17.73 -7.23 -2.69
N PHE A 172 -18.36 -7.04 -3.86
CA PHE A 172 -19.13 -5.84 -4.20
C PHE A 172 -20.54 -6.21 -4.67
N PRO A 173 -21.48 -5.24 -4.69
CA PRO A 173 -22.80 -5.46 -5.28
C PRO A 173 -22.70 -5.96 -6.73
N GLY A 174 -23.57 -6.91 -7.08
CA GLY A 174 -23.55 -7.52 -8.42
C GLY A 174 -22.69 -8.79 -8.51
N GLY A 175 -22.04 -9.21 -7.45
CA GLY A 175 -21.26 -10.45 -7.40
C GLY A 175 -19.81 -10.27 -7.89
N HIS A 176 -19.35 -9.04 -8.01
CA HIS A 176 -17.94 -8.74 -8.29
C HIS A 176 -17.07 -9.05 -7.07
N GLU A 177 -15.87 -9.54 -7.30
CA GLU A 177 -14.94 -9.94 -6.25
C GLU A 177 -13.50 -9.61 -6.60
N PHE A 178 -12.65 -9.42 -5.58
CA PHE A 178 -11.25 -9.02 -5.77
C PHE A 178 -10.33 -9.47 -4.63
N ARG A 179 -9.11 -9.90 -4.96
CA ARG A 179 -8.06 -10.17 -3.98
C ARG A 179 -7.49 -8.86 -3.45
N SER A 180 -8.12 -8.31 -2.42
CA SER A 180 -7.87 -6.95 -1.93
C SER A 180 -6.68 -6.79 -0.97
N GLY A 181 -6.10 -7.90 -0.50
CA GLY A 181 -4.90 -7.89 0.33
C GLY A 181 -3.96 -9.03 -0.02
N CYS A 182 -2.89 -8.76 -0.76
CA CYS A 182 -1.94 -9.76 -1.28
C CYS A 182 -0.55 -9.55 -0.69
N ALA A 183 0.01 -10.58 -0.08
CA ALA A 183 1.32 -10.58 0.57
C ALA A 183 2.33 -11.43 -0.24
N TYR A 184 3.56 -10.90 -0.39
CA TYR A 184 4.62 -11.53 -1.19
C TYR A 184 5.97 -11.44 -0.48
N THR A 185 6.82 -12.43 -0.73
CA THR A 185 8.26 -12.38 -0.49
C THR A 185 8.96 -12.14 -1.82
N VAL A 186 9.76 -11.08 -1.91
CA VAL A 186 10.42 -10.66 -3.15
C VAL A 186 11.91 -10.42 -2.89
N GLY A 187 12.76 -11.36 -3.33
CA GLY A 187 14.17 -11.36 -2.94
C GLY A 187 14.29 -11.55 -1.43
N VAL A 188 14.95 -10.62 -0.75
CA VAL A 188 15.05 -10.62 0.74
C VAL A 188 14.02 -9.68 1.39
N GLY A 189 13.22 -8.96 0.60
CA GLY A 189 12.19 -8.04 1.07
C GLY A 189 10.78 -8.64 1.05
N ARG A 190 9.82 -7.85 1.51
CA ARG A 190 8.40 -8.21 1.53
C ARG A 190 7.59 -7.10 0.88
N VAL A 191 6.53 -7.51 0.17
CA VAL A 191 5.59 -6.61 -0.51
C VAL A 191 4.19 -6.93 -0.05
N PHE A 192 3.38 -5.90 0.19
CA PHE A 192 1.96 -6.06 0.44
C PHE A 192 1.17 -5.09 -0.42
N TYR A 193 0.18 -5.62 -1.13
CA TYR A 193 -0.80 -4.83 -1.86
C TYR A 193 -2.09 -4.74 -1.05
N PHE A 194 -2.66 -3.54 -0.96
CA PHE A 194 -3.95 -3.31 -0.32
C PHE A 194 -4.84 -2.43 -1.21
N ARG A 195 -5.98 -2.99 -1.64
CA ARG A 195 -6.85 -2.38 -2.64
C ARG A 195 -7.60 -1.12 -2.18
N PRO A 196 -8.23 -1.07 -0.95
CA PRO A 196 -9.03 0.10 -0.56
C PRO A 196 -8.22 1.40 -0.61
N GLY A 197 -8.90 2.51 -0.94
CA GLY A 197 -8.26 3.83 -0.84
C GLY A 197 -8.34 4.72 -2.06
N HIS A 198 -9.53 4.77 -2.71
CA HIS A 198 -9.80 5.75 -3.75
C HIS A 198 -9.72 7.18 -3.20
N GLU A 199 -9.14 8.11 -3.95
CA GLU A 199 -8.86 9.47 -3.51
C GLU A 199 -10.11 10.32 -3.23
N GLU A 200 -11.26 9.92 -3.74
CA GLU A 200 -12.53 10.60 -3.48
C GLU A 200 -13.23 10.10 -2.21
N ASN A 201 -12.71 9.06 -1.56
CA ASN A 201 -13.31 8.45 -0.37
C ASN A 201 -12.41 8.63 0.87
N PRO A 202 -12.97 8.85 2.08
CA PRO A 202 -12.19 9.09 3.30
C PRO A 202 -11.56 7.80 3.88
N THR A 203 -11.21 6.86 3.03
CA THR A 203 -10.81 5.50 3.39
C THR A 203 -9.60 5.47 4.32
N TYR A 204 -8.59 6.32 4.10
CA TYR A 204 -7.38 6.36 4.94
C TYR A 204 -7.56 7.04 6.31
N TYR A 205 -8.75 7.57 6.60
CA TYR A 205 -9.10 8.08 7.94
C TYR A 205 -9.80 7.05 8.82
N ARG A 206 -10.17 5.89 8.28
CA ARG A 206 -10.86 4.81 9.00
C ARG A 206 -9.89 4.05 9.91
N ASP A 207 -10.34 3.70 11.10
CA ASP A 207 -9.52 3.00 12.10
C ASP A 207 -9.17 1.57 11.69
N ASP A 208 -10.11 0.85 11.04
CA ASP A 208 -9.89 -0.50 10.51
C ASP A 208 -8.81 -0.50 9.41
N VAL A 209 -8.89 0.42 8.44
CA VAL A 209 -7.87 0.59 7.40
C VAL A 209 -6.51 0.98 8.00
N ARG A 210 -6.49 1.94 8.93
CA ARG A 210 -5.27 2.34 9.64
C ARG A 210 -4.64 1.18 10.43
N GLN A 211 -5.48 0.31 11.01
CA GLN A 211 -4.98 -0.90 11.69
C GLN A 211 -4.31 -1.85 10.68
N VAL A 212 -4.93 -2.11 9.54
CA VAL A 212 -4.32 -2.90 8.45
C VAL A 212 -2.98 -2.30 8.03
N LEU A 213 -2.91 -0.99 7.80
CA LEU A 213 -1.68 -0.32 7.36
C LEU A 213 -0.56 -0.41 8.40
N ARG A 214 -0.86 -0.23 9.70
CA ARG A 214 0.15 -0.40 10.78
C ARG A 214 0.68 -1.83 10.83
N ASN A 215 -0.21 -2.82 10.74
CA ASN A 215 0.19 -4.23 10.72
C ASN A 215 1.03 -4.56 9.49
N ALA A 216 0.60 -4.06 8.32
CA ALA A 216 1.31 -4.26 7.06
C ALA A 216 2.71 -3.64 7.12
N ALA A 217 2.84 -2.41 7.63
CA ALA A 217 4.14 -1.75 7.78
C ALA A 217 5.09 -2.54 8.70
N ARG A 218 4.59 -3.10 9.83
CA ARG A 218 5.40 -3.99 10.69
C ARG A 218 5.83 -5.24 9.94
N TRP A 219 4.89 -5.89 9.26
CA TRP A 219 5.16 -7.16 8.58
C TRP A 219 6.16 -7.00 7.45
N VAL A 220 5.99 -5.99 6.56
CA VAL A 220 6.94 -5.78 5.46
C VAL A 220 8.32 -5.32 5.95
N ALA A 221 8.40 -4.65 7.12
CA ALA A 221 9.67 -4.32 7.78
C ALA A 221 10.38 -5.53 8.41
N GLY A 222 9.80 -6.73 8.31
CA GLY A 222 10.36 -7.93 8.94
C GLY A 222 10.18 -7.97 10.47
N ARG A 223 9.26 -7.19 11.00
CA ARG A 223 8.92 -7.14 12.44
C ARG A 223 7.48 -7.62 12.61
N SER A 224 7.31 -8.82 13.05
CA SER A 224 6.00 -9.46 13.34
C SER A 224 5.94 -9.86 14.81
#